data_fc9e06ff36e8bfc302fd11fdd8d0a2e3
#
_entry.id   fc9e06ff36e8bfc302fd11fdd8d0a2e3
#
_cell.length_a   1.000
_cell.length_b   1.000
_cell.length_c   1.000
_cell.angle_alpha   90.00
_cell.angle_beta   90.00
_cell.angle_gamma   90.00
#
_symmetry.space_group_name_H-M   'P 1'
#
loop_
_entity.id
_entity.type
_entity.pdbx_description
1 polymer ?
#
loop_
_entity_poly.entity_id
_entity_poly.type
_entity_poly.pdbx_seq_one_letter_code
_entity_poly.pdbx_strand_id
1 'polypeptide(L)'
;MKQSGKKRLGALLLALLLLGAYPSAAHGAVAWGDRGSDVKAVQQRLRQYGYMTAPADGIYGQATYEAVVWFQRKNGLTADGVVGPATAAALGITLQGGSVESGSYHESEIYTLARLVHAEARGEPYVGKVAAAVVLNRVRSSAFPNTISGVIYQAGAFDCVADGQINLTPDADSLRAARDVMNGWDPTGGCVYYYNPATATSAWIWSREVRLRIGAHSFAV
;
A
#
# COMPACT_ATOMS: atom_id res chain seq x y z
N MET A 1 61.53 -21.67 37.25
CA MET A 1 61.02 -21.32 35.91
C MET A 1 59.59 -20.88 36.06
N LYS A 2 59.32 -19.56 35.95
CA LYS A 2 57.97 -18.97 36.10
C LYS A 2 57.39 -18.75 34.70
N GLN A 3 56.26 -19.40 34.40
CA GLN A 3 55.48 -19.10 33.18
C GLN A 3 54.43 -18.00 33.50
N SER A 4 54.58 -16.91 32.80
CA SER A 4 53.73 -15.74 32.83
C SER A 4 52.45 -16.01 31.98
N GLY A 5 51.31 -16.11 32.63
CA GLY A 5 49.98 -16.19 31.95
C GLY A 5 49.53 -14.81 31.47
N LYS A 6 49.47 -14.62 30.16
CA LYS A 6 48.87 -13.42 29.54
C LYS A 6 47.34 -13.50 29.63
N LYS A 7 46.75 -12.67 30.47
CA LYS A 7 45.29 -12.46 30.50
C LYS A 7 44.89 -11.67 29.25
N ARG A 8 44.10 -12.29 28.36
CA ARG A 8 43.43 -11.60 27.24
C ARG A 8 42.18 -10.92 27.79
N LEU A 9 42.24 -9.60 27.81
CA LEU A 9 41.11 -8.74 28.11
C LEU A 9 40.21 -8.74 26.88
N GLY A 10 39.07 -9.43 26.95
CA GLY A 10 38.02 -9.35 25.93
C GLY A 10 37.27 -8.02 26.06
N ALA A 11 37.41 -7.16 25.07
CA ALA A 11 36.59 -5.95 24.96
C ALA A 11 35.19 -6.33 24.56
N LEU A 12 34.22 -6.20 25.51
CA LEU A 12 32.80 -6.32 25.25
C LEU A 12 32.35 -5.02 24.57
N LEU A 13 32.15 -5.06 23.25
CA LEU A 13 31.50 -3.97 22.50
C LEU A 13 30.03 -4.01 22.84
N LEU A 14 29.60 -3.14 23.76
CA LEU A 14 28.20 -2.88 24.06
C LEU A 14 27.64 -2.03 22.90
N ALA A 15 26.96 -2.69 21.94
CA ALA A 15 26.20 -1.98 20.93
C ALA A 15 24.96 -1.36 21.59
N LEU A 16 25.05 -0.06 21.88
CA LEU A 16 23.93 0.74 22.35
C LEU A 16 22.95 0.90 21.18
N LEU A 17 21.91 0.06 21.14
CA LEU A 17 20.73 0.27 20.29
C LEU A 17 20.00 1.50 20.80
N LEU A 18 20.30 2.67 20.24
CA LEU A 18 19.46 3.86 20.35
C LEU A 18 18.15 3.57 19.61
N LEU A 19 17.16 3.07 20.35
CA LEU A 19 15.76 3.19 19.95
C LEU A 19 15.40 4.69 19.97
N GLY A 20 15.71 5.39 18.91
CA GLY A 20 15.18 6.72 18.67
C GLY A 20 13.68 6.56 18.45
N ALA A 21 12.87 6.96 19.42
CA ALA A 21 11.46 7.23 19.21
C ALA A 21 11.36 8.37 18.19
N TYR A 22 11.18 8.01 16.91
CA TYR A 22 10.82 8.99 15.90
C TYR A 22 9.41 9.49 16.24
N PRO A 23 9.18 10.79 16.42
CA PRO A 23 7.84 11.31 16.50
C PRO A 23 7.16 10.96 15.17
N SER A 24 6.17 10.09 15.23
CA SER A 24 5.27 9.82 14.10
C SER A 24 4.36 11.05 13.94
N ALA A 25 4.92 12.10 13.34
CA ALA A 25 4.07 13.08 12.69
C ALA A 25 3.46 12.35 11.50
N ALA A 26 2.14 12.21 11.48
CA ALA A 26 1.41 11.71 10.33
C ALA A 26 1.61 12.68 9.17
N HIS A 27 2.71 12.54 8.45
CA HIS A 27 2.97 13.24 7.21
C HIS A 27 2.16 12.52 6.15
N GLY A 28 1.28 13.25 5.47
CA GLY A 28 0.46 12.71 4.41
C GLY A 28 1.31 11.98 3.37
N ALA A 29 0.79 10.90 2.83
CA ALA A 29 1.39 10.26 1.66
C ALA A 29 0.93 11.00 0.41
N VAL A 30 1.71 10.91 -0.67
CA VAL A 30 1.38 11.46 -1.99
C VAL A 30 1.30 10.32 -2.99
N ALA A 31 0.21 10.23 -3.74
CA ALA A 31 -0.06 9.13 -4.65
C ALA A 31 -0.85 9.56 -5.88
N TRP A 32 -1.18 8.62 -6.74
CA TRP A 32 -1.94 8.88 -7.97
C TRP A 32 -3.24 9.65 -7.68
N GLY A 33 -3.50 10.68 -8.48
CA GLY A 33 -4.68 11.54 -8.37
C GLY A 33 -4.47 12.79 -7.52
N ASP A 34 -3.48 12.79 -6.63
CA ASP A 34 -3.16 13.92 -5.79
C ASP A 34 -2.70 15.13 -6.62
N ARG A 35 -2.89 16.30 -6.03
CA ARG A 35 -2.52 17.59 -6.65
C ARG A 35 -1.91 18.53 -5.62
N GLY A 36 -1.09 19.44 -6.08
CA GLY A 36 -0.58 20.53 -5.24
C GLY A 36 0.94 20.54 -5.08
N SER A 37 1.39 21.27 -4.05
CA SER A 37 2.81 21.56 -3.81
C SER A 37 3.64 20.31 -3.52
N ASP A 38 3.10 19.37 -2.76
CA ASP A 38 3.80 18.13 -2.41
C ASP A 38 4.02 17.26 -3.63
N VAL A 39 3.01 17.11 -4.53
CA VAL A 39 3.16 16.43 -5.81
C VAL A 39 4.24 17.11 -6.65
N LYS A 40 4.20 18.43 -6.73
CA LYS A 40 5.19 19.20 -7.49
C LYS A 40 6.60 19.02 -6.93
N ALA A 41 6.76 18.97 -5.62
CA ALA A 41 8.04 18.71 -4.97
C ALA A 41 8.58 17.31 -5.31
N VAL A 42 7.72 16.28 -5.26
CA VAL A 42 8.04 14.92 -5.69
C VAL A 42 8.50 14.91 -7.15
N GLN A 43 7.73 15.48 -8.06
CA GLN A 43 8.04 15.54 -9.48
C GLN A 43 9.38 16.25 -9.74
N GLN A 44 9.62 17.39 -9.10
CA GLN A 44 10.88 18.14 -9.23
C GLN A 44 12.07 17.28 -8.80
N ARG A 45 11.95 16.54 -7.71
CA ARG A 45 13.03 15.69 -7.22
C ARG A 45 13.26 14.49 -8.13
N LEU A 46 12.20 13.84 -8.63
CA LEU A 46 12.30 12.76 -9.60
C LEU A 46 12.95 13.21 -10.89
N ARG A 47 12.65 14.42 -11.36
CA ARG A 47 13.31 15.04 -12.53
C ARG A 47 14.78 15.31 -12.26
N GLN A 48 15.11 15.87 -11.11
CA GLN A 48 16.50 16.13 -10.69
C GLN A 48 17.35 14.85 -10.67
N TYR A 49 16.74 13.75 -10.27
CA TYR A 49 17.41 12.45 -10.23
C TYR A 49 17.33 11.65 -11.53
N GLY A 50 16.70 12.19 -12.56
CA GLY A 50 16.60 11.57 -13.89
C GLY A 50 15.55 10.46 -14.00
N TYR A 51 14.65 10.32 -13.02
CA TYR A 51 13.57 9.34 -13.07
C TYR A 51 12.32 9.83 -13.81
N MET A 52 12.22 11.12 -14.09
CA MET A 52 11.08 11.72 -14.76
C MET A 52 11.53 12.77 -15.78
N THR A 53 10.95 12.74 -16.97
CA THR A 53 11.17 13.75 -18.03
C THR A 53 9.98 14.71 -18.17
N ALA A 54 8.77 14.26 -17.84
CA ALA A 54 7.57 15.07 -17.90
C ALA A 54 7.66 16.32 -16.99
N PRO A 55 6.93 17.41 -17.29
CA PRO A 55 6.90 18.62 -16.46
C PRO A 55 6.47 18.33 -15.01
N ALA A 56 6.97 19.11 -14.07
CA ALA A 56 6.49 19.10 -12.69
C ALA A 56 5.26 20.01 -12.57
N ASP A 57 4.12 19.50 -12.99
CA ASP A 57 2.85 20.22 -13.09
C ASP A 57 2.03 20.22 -11.79
N GLY A 58 2.47 19.45 -10.80
CA GLY A 58 1.76 19.28 -9.52
C GLY A 58 0.54 18.36 -9.63
N ILE A 59 0.42 17.53 -10.65
CA ILE A 59 -0.63 16.55 -10.85
C ILE A 59 -0.01 15.16 -10.84
N TYR A 60 -0.37 14.32 -9.87
CA TYR A 60 0.13 12.95 -9.79
C TYR A 60 -0.62 12.06 -10.79
N GLY A 61 -0.17 12.03 -12.03
CA GLY A 61 -0.70 11.17 -13.09
C GLY A 61 0.26 10.03 -13.43
N GLN A 62 0.02 9.39 -14.60
CA GLN A 62 0.77 8.23 -15.08
C GLN A 62 2.29 8.44 -15.05
N ALA A 63 2.77 9.54 -15.61
CA ALA A 63 4.21 9.82 -15.69
C ALA A 63 4.86 9.92 -14.30
N THR A 64 4.17 10.51 -13.33
CA THR A 64 4.64 10.62 -11.96
C THR A 64 4.66 9.24 -11.28
N TYR A 65 3.61 8.46 -11.45
CA TYR A 65 3.51 7.11 -10.90
C TYR A 65 4.65 6.21 -11.40
N GLU A 66 4.85 6.15 -12.71
CA GLU A 66 5.91 5.33 -13.31
C GLU A 66 7.30 5.74 -12.80
N ALA A 67 7.54 7.04 -12.68
CA ALA A 67 8.78 7.58 -12.15
C ALA A 67 8.99 7.21 -10.66
N VAL A 68 7.94 7.29 -9.84
CA VAL A 68 8.00 6.88 -8.42
C VAL A 68 8.26 5.39 -8.30
N VAL A 69 7.54 4.54 -9.03
CA VAL A 69 7.75 3.08 -9.01
C VAL A 69 9.17 2.73 -9.44
N TRP A 70 9.68 3.38 -10.49
CA TRP A 70 11.06 3.18 -10.93
C TRP A 70 12.07 3.61 -9.86
N PHE A 71 11.88 4.79 -9.27
CA PHE A 71 12.70 5.29 -8.16
C PHE A 71 12.70 4.30 -6.99
N GLN A 72 11.53 3.86 -6.55
CA GLN A 72 11.38 2.91 -5.44
C GLN A 72 12.13 1.62 -5.69
N ARG A 73 11.97 1.00 -6.87
CA ARG A 73 12.71 -0.21 -7.27
C ARG A 73 14.22 -0.02 -7.22
N LYS A 74 14.72 1.11 -7.73
CA LYS A 74 16.16 1.40 -7.78
C LYS A 74 16.76 1.66 -6.40
N ASN A 75 15.94 2.08 -5.43
CA ASN A 75 16.38 2.39 -4.07
C ASN A 75 15.99 1.32 -3.03
N GLY A 76 15.52 0.14 -3.47
CA GLY A 76 15.18 -0.98 -2.57
C GLY A 76 13.96 -0.71 -1.69
N LEU A 77 13.06 0.17 -2.15
CA LEU A 77 11.81 0.49 -1.48
C LEU A 77 10.66 -0.35 -2.03
N THR A 78 9.55 -0.44 -1.29
CA THR A 78 8.31 -1.02 -1.80
C THR A 78 7.85 -0.22 -3.02
N ALA A 79 7.75 -0.88 -4.18
CA ALA A 79 7.45 -0.22 -5.46
C ALA A 79 5.93 -0.14 -5.69
N ASP A 80 5.24 0.58 -4.80
CA ASP A 80 3.78 0.74 -4.76
C ASP A 80 3.27 2.00 -5.46
N GLY A 81 4.18 2.90 -5.84
CA GLY A 81 3.83 4.18 -6.43
C GLY A 81 3.25 5.16 -5.42
N VAL A 82 3.44 4.93 -4.12
CA VAL A 82 3.03 5.84 -3.05
C VAL A 82 4.25 6.49 -2.43
N VAL A 83 4.30 7.82 -2.41
CA VAL A 83 5.36 8.55 -1.74
C VAL A 83 4.99 8.73 -0.27
N GLY A 84 5.15 7.66 0.48
CA GLY A 84 5.06 7.67 1.94
C GLY A 84 6.36 8.17 2.60
N PRO A 85 6.45 8.10 3.95
CA PRO A 85 7.61 8.62 4.71
C PRO A 85 8.96 8.05 4.24
N ALA A 86 9.04 6.76 3.94
CA ALA A 86 10.27 6.11 3.48
C ALA A 86 10.70 6.62 2.09
N THR A 87 9.75 6.73 1.16
CA THR A 87 10.01 7.24 -0.19
C THR A 87 10.34 8.74 -0.17
N ALA A 88 9.64 9.53 0.65
CA ALA A 88 9.92 10.95 0.82
C ALA A 88 11.32 11.18 1.39
N ALA A 89 11.70 10.42 2.41
CA ALA A 89 13.06 10.46 2.98
C ALA A 89 14.13 10.11 1.94
N ALA A 90 13.92 9.08 1.14
CA ALA A 90 14.84 8.68 0.07
C ALA A 90 14.93 9.74 -1.04
N LEU A 91 13.83 10.43 -1.34
CA LEU A 91 13.80 11.59 -2.25
C LEU A 91 14.46 12.83 -1.62
N GLY A 92 14.70 12.85 -0.31
CA GLY A 92 15.22 14.02 0.41
C GLY A 92 14.23 15.19 0.43
N ILE A 93 12.94 14.90 0.58
CA ILE A 93 11.87 15.89 0.69
C ILE A 93 11.06 15.69 1.96
N THR A 94 10.45 16.76 2.43
CA THR A 94 9.44 16.74 3.50
C THR A 94 8.10 17.05 2.88
N LEU A 95 7.15 16.13 3.03
CA LEU A 95 5.77 16.39 2.62
C LEU A 95 5.12 17.32 3.66
N GLN A 96 4.49 18.38 3.18
CA GLN A 96 3.87 19.39 4.04
C GLN A 96 2.52 18.92 4.59
N GLY A 97 1.98 17.84 4.03
CA GLY A 97 0.65 17.38 4.34
C GLY A 97 -0.38 18.44 3.93
N GLY A 98 -0.82 18.40 2.68
CA GLY A 98 -1.97 19.21 2.28
C GLY A 98 -3.11 18.95 3.25
N SER A 99 -3.79 20.00 3.72
CA SER A 99 -4.89 19.92 4.67
C SER A 99 -5.93 18.90 4.23
N VAL A 100 -5.89 17.73 4.89
CA VAL A 100 -6.91 16.69 4.71
C VAL A 100 -8.10 17.12 5.52
N GLU A 101 -9.20 17.48 4.88
CA GLU A 101 -10.47 17.57 5.58
C GLU A 101 -10.77 16.18 6.16
N SER A 102 -10.90 16.12 7.48
CA SER A 102 -11.20 14.91 8.23
C SER A 102 -12.53 14.33 7.73
N GLY A 103 -12.48 13.22 7.01
CA GLY A 103 -13.68 12.47 6.63
C GLY A 103 -13.81 12.05 5.17
N SER A 104 -12.99 12.54 4.24
CA SER A 104 -13.00 12.06 2.85
C SER A 104 -11.70 11.31 2.54
N TYR A 105 -11.82 10.10 2.03
CA TYR A 105 -10.69 9.38 1.45
C TYR A 105 -10.16 10.16 0.24
N HIS A 106 -8.83 10.18 0.07
CA HIS A 106 -8.23 10.84 -1.08
C HIS A 106 -8.58 10.14 -2.39
N GLU A 107 -8.70 10.89 -3.47
CA GLU A 107 -8.89 10.32 -4.81
C GLU A 107 -7.77 9.32 -5.17
N SER A 108 -6.57 9.48 -4.61
CA SER A 108 -5.46 8.53 -4.71
C SER A 108 -5.74 7.18 -4.06
N GLU A 109 -6.42 7.16 -2.90
CA GLU A 109 -6.80 5.92 -2.21
C GLU A 109 -7.90 5.20 -2.98
N ILE A 110 -8.88 5.97 -3.50
CA ILE A 110 -9.92 5.45 -4.39
C ILE A 110 -9.28 4.81 -5.62
N TYR A 111 -8.33 5.48 -6.24
CA TYR A 111 -7.65 4.95 -7.42
C TYR A 111 -6.83 3.69 -7.10
N THR A 112 -6.12 3.66 -5.98
CA THR A 112 -5.35 2.50 -5.53
C THR A 112 -6.27 1.30 -5.27
N LEU A 113 -7.39 1.52 -4.60
CA LEU A 113 -8.41 0.51 -4.38
C LEU A 113 -9.05 0.04 -5.70
N ALA A 114 -9.32 0.97 -6.62
CA ALA A 114 -9.88 0.66 -7.94
C ALA A 114 -8.94 -0.21 -8.79
N ARG A 115 -7.63 -0.02 -8.68
CA ARG A 115 -6.63 -0.87 -9.34
C ARG A 115 -6.70 -2.31 -8.84
N LEU A 116 -6.83 -2.51 -7.52
CA LEU A 116 -7.05 -3.84 -6.96
C LEU A 116 -8.34 -4.45 -7.49
N VAL A 117 -9.45 -3.69 -7.42
CA VAL A 117 -10.75 -4.12 -7.94
C VAL A 117 -10.65 -4.57 -9.39
N HIS A 118 -9.98 -3.78 -10.23
CA HIS A 118 -9.78 -4.11 -11.64
C HIS A 118 -8.94 -5.37 -11.85
N ALA A 119 -7.88 -5.54 -11.07
CA ALA A 119 -6.99 -6.70 -11.18
C ALA A 119 -7.67 -8.00 -10.72
N GLU A 120 -8.43 -7.96 -9.61
CA GLU A 120 -9.08 -9.13 -9.01
C GLU A 120 -10.39 -9.51 -9.68
N ALA A 121 -11.08 -8.57 -10.33
CA ALA A 121 -12.47 -8.73 -10.77
C ALA A 121 -12.73 -8.31 -12.21
N ARG A 122 -11.73 -8.38 -13.05
CA ARG A 122 -11.88 -8.05 -14.48
C ARG A 122 -12.96 -8.92 -15.12
N GLY A 123 -14.08 -8.28 -15.52
CA GLY A 123 -15.24 -8.95 -16.13
C GLY A 123 -16.33 -9.41 -15.15
N GLU A 124 -16.13 -9.22 -13.83
CA GLU A 124 -17.12 -9.60 -12.81
C GLU A 124 -17.48 -8.39 -11.90
N PRO A 125 -18.53 -7.62 -12.22
CA PRO A 125 -18.80 -6.36 -11.51
C PRO A 125 -19.07 -6.53 -10.00
N TYR A 126 -19.60 -7.65 -9.54
CA TYR A 126 -19.87 -7.90 -8.12
C TYR A 126 -18.63 -8.29 -7.30
N VAL A 127 -17.77 -9.13 -7.84
CA VAL A 127 -16.55 -9.59 -7.16
C VAL A 127 -15.61 -8.41 -6.88
N GLY A 128 -15.53 -7.46 -7.82
CA GLY A 128 -14.74 -6.26 -7.63
C GLY A 128 -15.17 -5.40 -6.46
N LYS A 129 -16.47 -5.16 -6.32
CA LYS A 129 -17.03 -4.42 -5.19
C LYS A 129 -16.72 -5.10 -3.86
N VAL A 130 -16.78 -6.42 -3.84
CA VAL A 130 -16.55 -7.21 -2.64
C VAL A 130 -15.09 -7.20 -2.23
N ALA A 131 -14.16 -7.33 -3.17
CA ALA A 131 -12.73 -7.23 -2.89
C ALA A 131 -12.36 -5.89 -2.25
N ALA A 132 -12.96 -4.80 -2.74
CA ALA A 132 -12.78 -3.47 -2.17
C ALA A 132 -13.26 -3.39 -0.70
N ALA A 133 -14.43 -3.96 -0.39
CA ALA A 133 -14.97 -3.97 0.97
C ALA A 133 -14.07 -4.73 1.95
N VAL A 134 -13.52 -5.89 1.55
CA VAL A 134 -12.58 -6.66 2.37
C VAL A 134 -11.33 -5.85 2.72
N VAL A 135 -10.80 -5.06 1.77
CA VAL A 135 -9.64 -4.18 2.06
C VAL A 135 -9.98 -3.16 3.13
N LEU A 136 -11.13 -2.48 3.04
CA LEU A 136 -11.52 -1.50 4.07
C LEU A 136 -11.81 -2.15 5.42
N ASN A 137 -12.36 -3.36 5.44
CA ASN A 137 -12.56 -4.11 6.68
C ASN A 137 -11.22 -4.49 7.32
N ARG A 138 -10.21 -4.86 6.53
CA ARG A 138 -8.84 -5.07 7.01
C ARG A 138 -8.24 -3.79 7.59
N VAL A 139 -8.35 -2.65 6.90
CA VAL A 139 -7.87 -1.34 7.39
C VAL A 139 -8.47 -0.98 8.76
N ARG A 140 -9.74 -1.33 9.00
CA ARG A 140 -10.45 -1.08 10.27
C ARG A 140 -10.10 -2.09 11.36
N SER A 141 -9.47 -3.21 11.02
CA SER A 141 -9.10 -4.28 11.95
C SER A 141 -7.68 -4.09 12.46
N SER A 142 -7.47 -4.20 13.78
CA SER A 142 -6.13 -4.14 14.39
C SER A 142 -5.19 -5.29 13.99
N ALA A 143 -5.72 -6.33 13.33
CA ALA A 143 -4.92 -7.47 12.84
C ALA A 143 -4.21 -7.20 11.52
N PHE A 144 -4.47 -6.08 10.86
CA PHE A 144 -3.95 -5.73 9.55
C PHE A 144 -3.32 -4.32 9.54
N PRO A 145 -2.58 -3.96 8.48
CA PRO A 145 -2.14 -2.59 8.29
C PRO A 145 -3.32 -1.60 8.26
N ASN A 146 -3.12 -0.42 8.82
CA ASN A 146 -4.15 0.60 8.98
C ASN A 146 -4.29 1.56 7.78
N THR A 147 -3.76 1.18 6.62
CA THR A 147 -3.88 1.94 5.37
C THR A 147 -4.26 1.03 4.21
N ILE A 148 -4.94 1.57 3.21
CA ILE A 148 -5.35 0.83 1.99
C ILE A 148 -4.12 0.27 1.28
N SER A 149 -3.09 1.08 1.04
CA SER A 149 -1.85 0.63 0.44
C SER A 149 -1.16 -0.43 1.29
N GLY A 150 -1.11 -0.24 2.61
CA GLY A 150 -0.52 -1.22 3.53
C GLY A 150 -1.18 -2.59 3.44
N VAL A 151 -2.51 -2.64 3.33
CA VAL A 151 -3.27 -3.88 3.17
C VAL A 151 -3.05 -4.50 1.78
N ILE A 152 -3.12 -3.70 0.71
CA ILE A 152 -3.00 -4.19 -0.67
C ILE A 152 -1.60 -4.76 -0.92
N TYR A 153 -0.55 -4.04 -0.51
CA TYR A 153 0.83 -4.42 -0.78
C TYR A 153 1.47 -5.28 0.33
N GLN A 154 0.68 -5.74 1.31
CA GLN A 154 1.15 -6.72 2.28
C GLN A 154 1.58 -8.00 1.56
N ALA A 155 2.74 -8.54 1.92
CA ALA A 155 3.30 -9.72 1.25
C ALA A 155 2.31 -10.90 1.24
N GLY A 156 1.99 -11.40 0.05
CA GLY A 156 1.06 -12.52 -0.15
C GLY A 156 -0.42 -12.21 0.09
N ALA A 157 -0.80 -10.93 0.20
CA ALA A 157 -2.20 -10.55 0.42
C ALA A 157 -3.04 -10.69 -0.86
N PHE A 158 -2.45 -10.38 -2.03
CA PHE A 158 -3.12 -10.43 -3.34
C PHE A 158 -2.12 -10.85 -4.41
N ASP A 159 -2.48 -11.85 -5.22
CA ASP A 159 -1.63 -12.39 -6.28
C ASP A 159 -1.37 -11.37 -7.39
N CYS A 160 -2.33 -10.50 -7.67
CA CYS A 160 -2.22 -9.44 -8.67
C CYS A 160 -1.11 -8.41 -8.37
N VAL A 161 -0.64 -8.34 -7.14
CA VAL A 161 0.52 -7.51 -6.77
C VAL A 161 1.82 -8.20 -7.22
N ALA A 162 1.91 -9.52 -7.04
CA ALA A 162 3.10 -10.29 -7.40
C ALA A 162 3.28 -10.43 -8.92
N ASP A 163 2.19 -10.62 -9.66
CA ASP A 163 2.20 -10.77 -11.12
C ASP A 163 2.14 -9.43 -11.88
N GLY A 164 1.97 -8.31 -11.17
CA GLY A 164 1.99 -6.97 -11.73
C GLY A 164 0.64 -6.49 -12.30
N GLN A 165 -0.42 -7.28 -12.26
CA GLN A 165 -1.75 -6.87 -12.76
C GLN A 165 -2.32 -5.67 -11.99
N ILE A 166 -1.91 -5.48 -10.74
CA ILE A 166 -2.22 -4.29 -9.95
C ILE A 166 -1.82 -2.97 -10.64
N ASN A 167 -0.90 -3.01 -11.62
CA ASN A 167 -0.42 -1.83 -12.33
C ASN A 167 -1.27 -1.46 -13.57
N LEU A 168 -2.32 -2.21 -13.86
CA LEU A 168 -3.23 -1.89 -14.94
C LEU A 168 -4.10 -0.68 -14.59
N THR A 169 -4.48 0.08 -15.62
CA THR A 169 -5.42 1.21 -15.47
C THR A 169 -6.80 0.68 -15.15
N PRO A 170 -7.43 1.11 -14.04
CA PRO A 170 -8.77 0.66 -13.69
C PRO A 170 -9.81 1.23 -14.66
N ASP A 171 -10.82 0.43 -14.95
CA ASP A 171 -11.99 0.86 -15.70
C ASP A 171 -12.97 1.69 -14.86
N ALA A 172 -13.99 2.25 -15.53
CA ALA A 172 -14.98 3.10 -14.90
C ALA A 172 -15.79 2.36 -13.80
N ASP A 173 -16.07 1.07 -14.00
CA ASP A 173 -16.82 0.27 -13.03
C ASP A 173 -15.97 -0.04 -11.79
N SER A 174 -14.67 -0.30 -11.95
CA SER A 174 -13.75 -0.47 -10.83
C SER A 174 -13.60 0.81 -10.01
N LEU A 175 -13.52 1.97 -10.67
CA LEU A 175 -13.51 3.28 -9.99
C LEU A 175 -14.80 3.55 -9.24
N ARG A 176 -15.95 3.23 -9.84
CA ARG A 176 -17.25 3.36 -9.18
C ARG A 176 -17.36 2.45 -7.96
N ALA A 177 -16.96 1.16 -8.10
CA ALA A 177 -16.96 0.21 -7.02
C ALA A 177 -16.08 0.65 -5.84
N ALA A 178 -14.89 1.17 -6.11
CA ALA A 178 -14.01 1.72 -5.08
C ALA A 178 -14.67 2.89 -4.34
N ARG A 179 -15.31 3.83 -5.05
CA ARG A 179 -16.04 4.95 -4.43
C ARG A 179 -17.22 4.48 -3.59
N ASP A 180 -18.02 3.52 -4.08
CA ASP A 180 -19.18 2.98 -3.35
C ASP A 180 -18.72 2.41 -1.98
N VAL A 181 -17.63 1.64 -1.98
CA VAL A 181 -17.07 1.05 -0.75
C VAL A 181 -16.49 2.12 0.17
N MET A 182 -15.78 3.11 -0.36
CA MET A 182 -15.27 4.25 0.40
C MET A 182 -16.39 5.05 1.07
N ASN A 183 -17.55 5.12 0.40
CA ASN A 183 -18.77 5.74 0.95
C ASN A 183 -19.53 4.82 1.93
N GLY A 184 -18.94 3.70 2.31
CA GLY A 184 -19.47 2.84 3.37
C GLY A 184 -20.27 1.63 2.90
N TRP A 185 -20.37 1.38 1.58
CA TRP A 185 -21.04 0.18 1.10
C TRP A 185 -20.18 -1.07 1.36
N ASP A 186 -20.64 -1.95 2.23
CA ASP A 186 -19.99 -3.23 2.53
C ASP A 186 -21.00 -4.39 2.40
N PRO A 187 -21.01 -5.09 1.24
CA PRO A 187 -21.90 -6.24 1.05
C PRO A 187 -21.40 -7.49 1.78
N THR A 188 -20.21 -7.46 2.39
CA THR A 188 -19.61 -8.63 3.04
C THR A 188 -19.95 -8.73 4.52
N GLY A 189 -20.51 -7.66 5.11
CA GLY A 189 -20.86 -7.63 6.53
C GLY A 189 -19.62 -7.76 7.45
N GLY A 190 -18.52 -7.11 7.10
CA GLY A 190 -17.31 -7.08 7.90
C GLY A 190 -16.30 -8.21 7.64
N CYS A 191 -16.49 -9.03 6.59
CA CYS A 191 -15.53 -10.07 6.25
C CYS A 191 -14.16 -9.48 5.91
N VAL A 192 -13.10 -10.14 6.40
CA VAL A 192 -11.70 -9.75 6.17
C VAL A 192 -10.95 -10.74 5.27
N TYR A 193 -11.59 -11.84 4.91
CA TYR A 193 -11.06 -12.85 3.99
C TYR A 193 -12.05 -13.16 2.89
N TYR A 194 -11.53 -13.46 1.70
CA TYR A 194 -12.29 -14.10 0.64
C TYR A 194 -11.39 -15.06 -0.12
N TYR A 195 -11.98 -16.09 -0.72
CA TYR A 195 -11.27 -17.09 -1.48
C TYR A 195 -12.22 -17.81 -2.44
N ASN A 196 -11.68 -18.34 -3.51
CA ASN A 196 -12.42 -19.24 -4.39
C ASN A 196 -12.25 -20.69 -3.90
N PRO A 197 -13.32 -21.36 -3.43
CA PRO A 197 -13.24 -22.73 -2.95
C PRO A 197 -12.75 -23.76 -3.98
N ALA A 198 -12.91 -23.47 -5.27
CA ALA A 198 -12.45 -24.39 -6.33
C ALA A 198 -10.91 -24.37 -6.51
N THR A 199 -10.24 -23.30 -6.10
CA THR A 199 -8.79 -23.10 -6.31
C THR A 199 -7.99 -22.97 -5.03
N ALA A 200 -8.64 -22.71 -3.89
CA ALA A 200 -7.96 -22.50 -2.62
C ALA A 200 -7.31 -23.81 -2.12
N THR A 201 -6.03 -23.74 -1.81
CA THR A 201 -5.21 -24.86 -1.33
C THR A 201 -4.84 -24.76 0.14
N SER A 202 -4.98 -23.58 0.76
CA SER A 202 -4.61 -23.33 2.15
C SER A 202 -5.60 -23.96 3.13
N ALA A 203 -5.13 -24.93 3.93
CA ALA A 203 -5.96 -25.52 5.00
C ALA A 203 -6.41 -24.47 6.04
N TRP A 204 -5.61 -23.41 6.23
CA TRP A 204 -5.95 -22.33 7.13
C TRP A 204 -7.17 -21.55 6.66
N ILE A 205 -7.28 -21.23 5.37
CA ILE A 205 -8.44 -20.48 4.85
C ILE A 205 -9.73 -21.29 4.94
N TRP A 206 -9.63 -22.63 4.80
CA TRP A 206 -10.76 -23.53 4.98
C TRP A 206 -11.27 -23.61 6.41
N SER A 207 -10.46 -23.25 7.41
CA SER A 207 -10.87 -23.21 8.84
C SER A 207 -11.58 -21.92 9.23
N ARG A 208 -11.68 -20.93 8.34
CA ARG A 208 -12.34 -19.66 8.61
C ARG A 208 -13.86 -19.79 8.58
N GLU A 209 -14.55 -19.04 9.44
CA GLU A 209 -16.00 -18.97 9.43
C GLU A 209 -16.51 -18.24 8.20
N VAL A 210 -17.14 -18.96 7.29
CA VAL A 210 -17.73 -18.37 6.06
C VAL A 210 -19.07 -17.72 6.42
N ARG A 211 -19.19 -16.42 6.16
CA ARG A 211 -20.39 -15.63 6.40
C ARG A 211 -21.32 -15.57 5.21
N LEU A 212 -20.75 -15.50 4.00
CA LEU A 212 -21.55 -15.46 2.77
C LEU A 212 -20.75 -15.97 1.57
N ARG A 213 -21.48 -16.19 0.48
CA ARG A 213 -20.90 -16.50 -0.83
C ARG A 213 -21.44 -15.55 -1.88
N ILE A 214 -20.56 -15.01 -2.73
CA ILE A 214 -20.94 -14.17 -3.87
C ILE A 214 -20.18 -14.70 -5.08
N GLY A 215 -20.92 -15.06 -6.14
CA GLY A 215 -20.32 -15.70 -7.31
C GLY A 215 -19.55 -16.98 -6.92
N ALA A 216 -18.32 -17.10 -7.39
CA ALA A 216 -17.43 -18.22 -7.09
C ALA A 216 -16.70 -18.08 -5.75
N HIS A 217 -16.90 -16.99 -4.99
CA HIS A 217 -16.10 -16.68 -3.82
C HIS A 217 -16.86 -16.87 -2.50
N SER A 218 -16.15 -17.40 -1.50
CA SER A 218 -16.57 -17.47 -0.10
C SER A 218 -15.93 -16.32 0.67
N PHE A 219 -16.72 -15.66 1.55
CA PHE A 219 -16.29 -14.56 2.40
C PHE A 219 -16.33 -14.99 3.86
N ALA A 220 -15.26 -14.69 4.59
CA ALA A 220 -15.02 -15.22 5.94
C ALA A 220 -14.45 -14.15 6.89
N VAL A 221 -14.55 -14.46 8.18
CA VAL A 221 -14.00 -13.68 9.28
C VAL A 221 -12.84 -14.39 9.97
#